data_12faf395afd7f7ea633fc56edd5d91af
#
_entry.id   12faf395afd7f7ea633fc56edd5d91af
#
_cell.length_a   1.000
_cell.length_b   1.000
_cell.length_c   1.000
_cell.angle_alpha   90.00
_cell.angle_beta   90.00
_cell.angle_gamma   90.00
#
_symmetry.space_group_name_H-M   'P 1'
#
loop_
_entity.id
_entity.type
_entity.pdbx_description
1 polymer ?
#
loop_
_entity_poly.entity_id
_entity_poly.type
_entity_poly.pdbx_seq_one_letter_code
_entity_poly.pdbx_strand_id
1 'polypeptide(L)'
;TVNGLTATALGVGLALYAATEWPAGLRVHLCVYHSQYPLFIRSDIEKRLDQALNRRPLHDGSDPVFAVPDIRQRLDAHPEPDHVFIVLGSPVTEVGRDHDYDWAVVEPSSMRSLIQLAGRVRRHRTGAVTVPNVRVFRSNLRHFKNKGAERIAFCQPGFENGQFPLSTHYMEQLLAQELEASTQSMPITAIPRLLARPSLNARQSLVDLEHARMQHTMLAHPAPHLNAASWWSLPPDVALLTGVIPRQQPFRQDNHDDIELVLLPDEDNDGGFCVMERRDNPQSRRGKELLVSADQRVVRIPDTQVQGERISPWAETDYMQA
;
A
#
# COMPACT_ATOMS: atom_id res chain seq x y z
N THR A 1 6.27 1.07 0.51
CA THR A 1 5.29 0.24 1.20
C THR A 1 5.86 -0.27 2.49
N VAL A 2 5.14 -0.05 3.55
CA VAL A 2 5.54 -0.52 4.87
C VAL A 2 4.95 -1.91 5.03
N ASN A 3 5.76 -2.94 5.30
CA ASN A 3 5.21 -4.26 5.60
C ASN A 3 4.46 -4.20 6.95
N GLY A 4 3.60 -5.18 7.27
CA GLY A 4 2.66 -5.10 8.36
C GLY A 4 3.19 -4.75 9.72
N LEU A 5 4.27 -5.37 10.10
CA LEU A 5 4.94 -5.06 11.37
C LEU A 5 5.46 -3.62 11.38
N THR A 6 5.92 -3.12 10.25
CA THR A 6 6.44 -1.75 10.13
C THR A 6 5.29 -0.74 10.14
N ALA A 7 4.15 -1.02 9.48
CA ALA A 7 2.97 -0.15 9.53
C ALA A 7 2.43 -0.05 10.95
N THR A 8 2.35 -1.17 11.66
CA THR A 8 1.94 -1.20 13.06
C THR A 8 2.92 -0.42 13.94
N ALA A 9 4.22 -0.63 13.77
CA ALA A 9 5.24 0.08 14.52
C ALA A 9 5.25 1.59 14.23
N LEU A 10 5.06 1.99 12.96
CA LEU A 10 4.88 3.40 12.59
C LEU A 10 3.60 3.97 13.16
N GLY A 11 2.51 3.20 13.17
CA GLY A 11 1.25 3.60 13.77
C GLY A 11 1.38 3.89 15.25
N VAL A 12 1.99 2.98 15.98
CA VAL A 12 2.25 3.16 17.42
C VAL A 12 3.21 4.34 17.64
N GLY A 13 4.28 4.44 16.86
CA GLY A 13 5.23 5.55 16.94
C GLY A 13 4.58 6.90 16.64
N LEU A 14 3.74 6.98 15.62
CA LEU A 14 3.00 8.18 15.27
C LEU A 14 1.97 8.54 16.35
N ALA A 15 1.28 7.55 16.91
CA ALA A 15 0.33 7.77 17.99
C ALA A 15 1.02 8.28 19.25
N LEU A 16 2.17 7.72 19.62
CA LEU A 16 2.98 8.21 20.74
C LEU A 16 3.50 9.62 20.49
N TYR A 17 4.01 9.91 19.30
CA TYR A 17 4.44 11.25 18.91
C TYR A 17 3.29 12.24 18.95
N ALA A 18 2.14 11.87 18.38
CA ALA A 18 0.96 12.70 18.35
C ALA A 18 0.44 13.03 19.75
N ALA A 19 0.56 12.09 20.70
CA ALA A 19 0.12 12.32 22.09
C ALA A 19 0.96 13.38 22.83
N THR A 20 2.21 13.60 22.41
CA THR A 20 3.17 14.46 23.09
C THR A 20 3.44 15.79 22.37
N GLU A 21 3.39 15.82 21.05
CA GLU A 21 3.93 16.89 20.22
C GLU A 21 2.88 17.64 19.38
N TRP A 22 1.65 17.12 19.26
CA TRP A 22 0.65 17.78 18.43
C TRP A 22 0.13 19.06 19.08
N PRO A 23 -0.14 20.11 18.27
CA PRO A 23 -0.67 21.36 18.77
C PRO A 23 -1.94 21.18 19.58
N ALA A 24 -2.12 22.03 20.59
CA ALA A 24 -3.38 22.10 21.30
C ALA A 24 -4.49 22.46 20.30
N GLY A 25 -5.61 21.78 20.38
CA GLY A 25 -6.73 22.00 19.47
C GLY A 25 -6.72 21.11 18.22
N LEU A 26 -5.76 20.20 18.08
CA LEU A 26 -5.75 19.21 17.02
C LEU A 26 -6.21 17.84 17.52
N ARG A 27 -7.17 17.25 16.86
CA ARG A 27 -7.64 15.88 17.04
C ARG A 27 -7.14 14.97 15.94
N VAL A 28 -6.57 13.83 16.29
CA VAL A 28 -6.08 12.84 15.33
C VAL A 28 -7.00 11.63 15.31
N HIS A 29 -7.43 11.22 14.12
CA HIS A 29 -8.17 9.99 13.89
C HIS A 29 -7.26 9.05 13.08
N LEU A 30 -6.93 7.89 13.65
CA LEU A 30 -5.95 6.97 13.10
C LEU A 30 -6.60 5.70 12.58
N CYS A 31 -6.42 5.41 11.31
CA CYS A 31 -6.80 4.16 10.65
C CYS A 31 -5.56 3.40 10.21
N VAL A 32 -5.51 2.09 10.47
CA VAL A 32 -4.49 1.21 9.89
C VAL A 32 -5.17 0.34 8.84
N TYR A 33 -4.74 0.48 7.58
CA TYR A 33 -5.26 -0.28 6.45
C TYR A 33 -4.15 -1.12 5.81
N HIS A 34 -4.22 -2.45 6.03
CA HIS A 34 -3.08 -3.31 5.83
C HIS A 34 -3.42 -4.59 5.07
N SER A 35 -2.50 -5.03 4.18
CA SER A 35 -2.69 -6.25 3.36
C SER A 35 -2.72 -7.55 4.15
N GLN A 36 -2.18 -7.58 5.36
CA GLN A 36 -2.17 -8.77 6.22
C GLN A 36 -3.41 -8.90 7.11
N TYR A 37 -4.32 -7.93 7.10
CA TYR A 37 -5.59 -8.12 7.76
C TYR A 37 -6.40 -9.23 7.08
N PRO A 38 -7.15 -10.03 7.83
CA PRO A 38 -8.14 -10.92 7.26
C PRO A 38 -9.04 -10.21 6.25
N LEU A 39 -9.43 -10.91 5.20
CA LEU A 39 -10.12 -10.29 4.06
C LEU A 39 -11.40 -9.56 4.48
N PHE A 40 -12.18 -10.13 5.41
CA PHE A 40 -13.43 -9.51 5.85
C PHE A 40 -13.20 -8.17 6.58
N ILE A 41 -12.18 -8.08 7.46
CA ILE A 41 -11.81 -6.84 8.14
C ILE A 41 -11.32 -5.81 7.12
N ARG A 42 -10.44 -6.24 6.22
CA ARG A 42 -9.92 -5.37 5.18
C ARG A 42 -11.05 -4.83 4.30
N SER A 43 -12.02 -5.67 3.96
CA SER A 43 -13.17 -5.27 3.15
C SER A 43 -14.06 -4.26 3.86
N ASP A 44 -14.25 -4.39 5.18
CA ASP A 44 -15.03 -3.42 5.95
C ASP A 44 -14.30 -2.06 6.06
N ILE A 45 -13.01 -2.08 6.40
CA ILE A 45 -12.19 -0.85 6.39
C ILE A 45 -12.23 -0.19 5.02
N GLU A 46 -12.10 -0.96 3.93
CA GLU A 46 -12.15 -0.45 2.56
C GLU A 46 -13.48 0.24 2.27
N LYS A 47 -14.61 -0.36 2.64
CA LYS A 47 -15.93 0.27 2.46
C LYS A 47 -16.04 1.62 3.18
N ARG A 48 -15.53 1.71 4.41
CA ARG A 48 -15.55 2.97 5.18
C ARG A 48 -14.62 4.01 4.56
N LEU A 49 -13.45 3.61 4.10
CA LEU A 49 -12.53 4.49 3.39
C LEU A 49 -13.11 4.95 2.05
N ASP A 50 -13.76 4.05 1.28
CA ASP A 50 -14.42 4.39 0.04
C ASP A 50 -15.53 5.45 0.25
N GLN A 51 -16.26 5.36 1.36
CA GLN A 51 -17.28 6.36 1.70
C GLN A 51 -16.65 7.71 2.10
N ALA A 52 -15.64 7.69 2.97
CA ALA A 52 -15.01 8.90 3.48
C ALA A 52 -14.14 9.63 2.44
N LEU A 53 -13.54 8.88 1.54
CA LEU A 53 -12.59 9.40 0.55
C LEU A 53 -13.18 9.58 -0.85
N ASN A 54 -14.45 9.31 -1.06
CA ASN A 54 -15.16 9.71 -2.27
C ASN A 54 -15.53 11.20 -2.18
N ARG A 55 -14.57 12.06 -2.46
CA ARG A 55 -14.66 13.50 -2.25
C ARG A 55 -14.90 14.28 -3.55
N ARG A 56 -15.71 13.71 -4.44
CA ARG A 56 -16.16 14.43 -5.63
C ARG A 56 -17.05 15.59 -5.20
N PRO A 57 -16.70 16.85 -5.56
CA PRO A 57 -17.48 18.00 -5.14
C PRO A 57 -18.95 17.86 -5.54
N LEU A 58 -19.85 18.24 -4.65
CA LEU A 58 -21.28 18.29 -4.93
C LEU A 58 -21.59 19.44 -5.90
N HIS A 59 -22.84 19.53 -6.39
CA HIS A 59 -23.24 20.56 -7.32
C HIS A 59 -23.07 21.98 -6.79
N ASP A 60 -23.13 22.15 -5.48
CA ASP A 60 -22.90 23.44 -4.79
C ASP A 60 -21.39 23.69 -4.51
N GLY A 61 -20.51 22.79 -4.94
CA GLY A 61 -19.08 22.87 -4.70
C GLY A 61 -18.63 22.39 -3.31
N SER A 62 -19.55 21.96 -2.46
CA SER A 62 -19.21 21.45 -1.12
C SER A 62 -18.54 20.07 -1.18
N ASP A 63 -17.74 19.78 -0.15
CA ASP A 63 -17.06 18.50 -0.02
C ASP A 63 -18.01 17.50 0.67
N PRO A 64 -18.34 16.37 0.02
CA PRO A 64 -19.28 15.39 0.56
C PRO A 64 -18.79 14.71 1.83
N VAL A 65 -17.49 14.78 2.17
CA VAL A 65 -16.93 14.16 3.37
C VAL A 65 -17.64 14.59 4.65
N PHE A 66 -18.08 15.86 4.70
CA PHE A 66 -18.77 16.38 5.89
C PHE A 66 -20.20 15.83 6.08
N ALA A 67 -20.76 15.19 5.06
CA ALA A 67 -22.05 14.51 5.12
C ALA A 67 -21.92 13.01 5.45
N VAL A 68 -20.70 12.46 5.44
CA VAL A 68 -20.46 11.06 5.80
C VAL A 68 -20.74 10.86 7.30
N PRO A 69 -21.67 9.96 7.68
CA PRO A 69 -22.12 9.84 9.07
C PRO A 69 -20.99 9.56 10.06
N ASP A 70 -20.07 8.64 9.72
CA ASP A 70 -18.92 8.32 10.60
C ASP A 70 -18.00 9.54 10.81
N ILE A 71 -17.74 10.30 9.78
CA ILE A 71 -16.93 11.52 9.87
C ILE A 71 -17.67 12.58 10.71
N ARG A 72 -18.97 12.80 10.42
CA ARG A 72 -19.77 13.79 11.16
C ARG A 72 -19.84 13.47 12.63
N GLN A 73 -20.11 12.21 12.99
CA GLN A 73 -20.15 11.75 14.38
C GLN A 73 -18.84 12.05 15.10
N ARG A 74 -17.70 11.85 14.44
CA ARG A 74 -16.38 12.10 15.04
C ARG A 74 -16.09 13.57 15.22
N LEU A 75 -16.49 14.40 14.27
CA LEU A 75 -16.36 15.86 14.40
C LEU A 75 -17.22 16.39 15.55
N ASP A 76 -18.44 15.87 15.71
CA ASP A 76 -19.36 16.30 16.77
C ASP A 76 -18.99 15.77 18.17
N ALA A 77 -18.30 14.62 18.23
CA ALA A 77 -17.90 13.97 19.49
C ALA A 77 -16.69 14.64 20.17
N HIS A 78 -15.95 15.47 19.47
CA HIS A 78 -14.69 16.04 19.96
C HIS A 78 -14.65 17.54 19.81
N PRO A 79 -14.24 18.30 20.86
CA PRO A 79 -14.31 19.76 20.88
C PRO A 79 -13.17 20.46 20.14
N GLU A 80 -12.17 19.73 19.70
CA GLU A 80 -11.02 20.32 19.00
C GLU A 80 -11.46 20.97 17.70
N PRO A 81 -10.97 22.19 17.37
CA PRO A 81 -11.34 22.87 16.13
C PRO A 81 -10.77 22.22 14.87
N ASP A 82 -9.63 21.53 15.00
CA ASP A 82 -8.94 20.92 13.88
C ASP A 82 -8.92 19.39 14.01
N HIS A 83 -9.31 18.72 12.95
CA HIS A 83 -9.32 17.26 12.88
C HIS A 83 -8.45 16.76 11.72
N VAL A 84 -7.57 15.81 12.02
CA VAL A 84 -6.73 15.14 11.01
C VAL A 84 -7.03 13.65 10.99
N PHE A 85 -7.41 13.15 9.85
CA PHE A 85 -7.66 11.74 9.60
C PHE A 85 -6.44 11.13 8.90
N ILE A 86 -5.77 10.19 9.56
CA ILE A 86 -4.55 9.56 9.08
C ILE A 86 -4.83 8.10 8.74
N VAL A 87 -4.52 7.72 7.50
CA VAL A 87 -4.55 6.33 7.06
C VAL A 87 -3.11 5.82 6.92
N LEU A 88 -2.73 4.90 7.80
CA LEU A 88 -1.47 4.17 7.68
C LEU A 88 -1.71 2.94 6.81
N GLY A 89 -1.21 2.97 5.60
CA GLY A 89 -1.49 1.94 4.62
C GLY A 89 -0.28 1.21 4.10
N SER A 90 -0.46 -0.08 3.81
CA SER A 90 0.43 -0.84 2.92
C SER A 90 0.05 -0.51 1.45
N PRO A 91 0.64 -1.13 0.41
CA PRO A 91 0.27 -0.88 -0.98
C PRO A 91 -1.20 -1.08 -1.33
N VAL A 92 -2.00 -1.64 -0.44
CA VAL A 92 -3.46 -1.70 -0.63
C VAL A 92 -4.07 -0.31 -0.80
N THR A 93 -3.46 0.74 -0.23
CA THR A 93 -3.89 2.13 -0.42
C THR A 93 -3.65 2.65 -1.84
N GLU A 94 -2.74 2.06 -2.58
CA GLU A 94 -2.46 2.42 -3.97
C GLU A 94 -3.57 1.90 -4.90
N VAL A 95 -4.25 0.82 -4.51
CA VAL A 95 -5.28 0.14 -5.29
C VAL A 95 -6.67 0.72 -5.06
N GLY A 96 -6.86 1.49 -4.00
CA GLY A 96 -8.11 2.19 -3.68
C GLY A 96 -8.67 2.93 -4.90
N ARG A 97 -9.93 2.63 -5.28
CA ARG A 97 -10.46 2.98 -6.62
C ARG A 97 -10.60 4.47 -6.83
N ASP A 98 -11.24 5.16 -5.88
CA ASP A 98 -11.59 6.57 -6.00
C ASP A 98 -11.20 7.38 -4.76
N HIS A 99 -10.24 6.90 -3.99
CA HIS A 99 -9.75 7.61 -2.82
C HIS A 99 -9.17 8.97 -3.21
N ASP A 100 -9.51 10.00 -2.43
CA ASP A 100 -9.09 11.37 -2.61
C ASP A 100 -8.55 11.94 -1.29
N TYR A 101 -7.27 11.65 -1.02
CA TYR A 101 -6.56 12.18 0.14
C TYR A 101 -6.18 13.65 -0.06
N ASP A 102 -5.97 14.38 1.03
CA ASP A 102 -5.42 15.74 0.96
C ASP A 102 -3.90 15.72 0.79
N TRP A 103 -3.25 14.82 1.49
CA TRP A 103 -1.81 14.71 1.62
C TRP A 103 -1.36 13.26 1.61
N ALA A 104 -0.10 13.03 1.25
CA ALA A 104 0.52 11.73 1.40
C ALA A 104 1.97 11.85 1.86
N VAL A 105 2.38 10.91 2.72
CA VAL A 105 3.79 10.64 3.03
C VAL A 105 4.10 9.24 2.55
N VAL A 106 5.09 9.11 1.68
CA VAL A 106 5.31 7.90 0.88
C VAL A 106 6.66 7.29 1.17
N GLU A 107 6.68 6.01 1.51
CA GLU A 107 7.88 5.20 1.43
C GLU A 107 8.08 4.75 -0.03
N PRO A 108 9.21 5.10 -0.68
CA PRO A 108 9.42 4.74 -2.07
C PRO A 108 9.64 3.23 -2.23
N SER A 109 8.91 2.62 -3.15
CA SER A 109 9.04 1.21 -3.49
C SER A 109 9.26 1.00 -4.99
N SER A 110 8.60 1.82 -5.81
CA SER A 110 8.73 1.83 -7.27
C SER A 110 8.17 3.14 -7.82
N MET A 111 8.52 3.49 -9.05
CA MET A 111 7.92 4.65 -9.71
C MET A 111 6.43 4.45 -9.93
N ARG A 112 6.04 3.23 -10.29
CA ARG A 112 4.62 2.86 -10.45
C ARG A 112 3.82 3.09 -9.18
N SER A 113 4.30 2.62 -8.03
CA SER A 113 3.69 2.87 -6.72
C SER A 113 3.57 4.36 -6.41
N LEU A 114 4.63 5.11 -6.65
CA LEU A 114 4.62 6.56 -6.43
C LEU A 114 3.54 7.25 -7.27
N ILE A 115 3.43 6.92 -8.56
CA ILE A 115 2.41 7.47 -9.46
C ILE A 115 1.01 7.05 -9.01
N GLN A 116 0.81 5.79 -8.65
CA GLN A 116 -0.49 5.29 -8.20
C GLN A 116 -0.96 5.99 -6.93
N LEU A 117 -0.08 6.12 -5.93
CA LEU A 117 -0.43 6.80 -4.69
C LEU A 117 -0.63 8.31 -4.89
N ALA A 118 0.26 8.97 -5.63
CA ALA A 118 0.11 10.39 -5.95
C ALA A 118 -1.21 10.67 -6.70
N GLY A 119 -1.65 9.74 -7.55
CA GLY A 119 -2.95 9.79 -8.20
C GLY A 119 -4.16 9.64 -7.28
N ARG A 120 -3.95 9.39 -5.98
CA ARG A 120 -4.99 9.38 -4.95
C ARG A 120 -5.02 10.66 -4.12
N VAL A 121 -4.10 11.58 -4.37
CA VAL A 121 -4.03 12.85 -3.64
C VAL A 121 -4.70 13.93 -4.49
N ARG A 122 -5.74 14.57 -3.94
CA ARG A 122 -6.57 15.58 -4.62
C ARG A 122 -7.09 15.13 -5.99
N ARG A 123 -7.51 13.89 -6.05
CA ARG A 123 -7.89 13.20 -7.28
C ARG A 123 -9.07 13.85 -8.01
N HIS A 124 -10.08 14.28 -7.27
CA HIS A 124 -11.35 14.79 -7.81
C HIS A 124 -11.55 16.30 -7.58
N ARG A 125 -10.70 16.89 -6.77
CA ARG A 125 -10.81 18.29 -6.40
C ARG A 125 -9.91 19.15 -7.28
N THR A 126 -10.54 20.11 -7.94
CA THR A 126 -9.86 21.12 -8.77
C THR A 126 -9.35 22.27 -7.91
N GLY A 127 -8.36 22.99 -8.41
CA GLY A 127 -7.78 24.13 -7.73
C GLY A 127 -6.27 24.02 -7.58
N ALA A 128 -5.61 25.16 -7.45
CA ALA A 128 -4.16 25.22 -7.32
C ALA A 128 -3.70 24.63 -5.98
N VAL A 129 -2.62 23.86 -6.03
CA VAL A 129 -1.88 23.40 -4.85
C VAL A 129 -0.74 24.35 -4.62
N THR A 130 -0.80 25.11 -3.54
CA THR A 130 0.20 26.14 -3.22
C THR A 130 1.38 25.58 -2.41
N VAL A 131 1.17 24.44 -1.76
CA VAL A 131 2.19 23.76 -0.93
C VAL A 131 2.29 22.31 -1.38
N PRO A 132 3.52 21.73 -1.50
CA PRO A 132 3.68 20.33 -1.84
C PRO A 132 2.90 19.42 -0.89
N ASN A 133 1.99 18.63 -1.42
CA ASN A 133 1.09 17.76 -0.68
C ASN A 133 1.45 16.26 -0.75
N VAL A 134 2.51 15.91 -1.47
CA VAL A 134 3.09 14.56 -1.46
C VAL A 134 4.54 14.66 -1.01
N ARG A 135 4.86 13.97 0.08
CA ARG A 135 6.23 13.89 0.61
C ARG A 135 6.74 12.47 0.42
N VAL A 136 7.89 12.31 -0.18
CA VAL A 136 8.54 11.03 -0.41
C VAL A 136 9.75 10.93 0.51
N PHE A 137 9.91 9.81 1.21
CA PHE A 137 11.12 9.60 1.99
C PHE A 137 12.34 9.58 1.08
N ARG A 138 13.45 10.10 1.61
CA ARG A 138 14.71 10.14 0.88
C ARG A 138 15.19 8.77 0.41
N SER A 139 14.92 7.73 1.21
CA SER A 139 15.17 6.33 0.87
C SER A 139 14.09 5.45 1.48
N ASN A 140 13.98 4.20 1.05
CA ASN A 140 13.09 3.29 1.70
C ASN A 140 13.65 2.77 3.05
N LEU A 141 12.77 2.23 3.89
CA LEU A 141 13.14 1.76 5.22
C LEU A 141 14.15 0.61 5.19
N ARG A 142 14.15 -0.21 4.16
CA ARG A 142 15.10 -1.31 4.02
C ARG A 142 16.54 -0.78 3.86
N HIS A 143 16.71 0.22 2.99
CA HIS A 143 18.01 0.89 2.83
C HIS A 143 18.41 1.59 4.12
N PHE A 144 17.49 2.31 4.76
CA PHE A 144 17.73 3.00 6.03
C PHE A 144 18.15 2.04 7.14
N LYS A 145 17.45 0.91 7.31
CA LYS A 145 17.80 -0.13 8.29
C LYS A 145 19.16 -0.77 8.01
N ASN A 146 19.56 -0.87 6.76
CA ASN A 146 20.86 -1.39 6.36
C ASN A 146 22.00 -0.36 6.51
N LYS A 147 21.75 0.80 7.08
CA LYS A 147 22.72 1.88 7.31
C LYS A 147 23.47 2.31 6.04
N GLY A 148 22.79 2.32 4.91
CA GLY A 148 23.36 2.69 3.62
C GLY A 148 24.30 1.64 3.01
N ALA A 149 24.36 0.44 3.55
CA ALA A 149 25.08 -0.64 2.89
C ALA A 149 24.48 -0.92 1.50
N GLU A 150 25.33 -1.20 0.51
CA GLU A 150 24.94 -1.56 -0.84
C GLU A 150 24.23 -2.92 -0.85
N ARG A 151 22.96 -2.91 -0.53
CA ARG A 151 22.09 -4.08 -0.58
C ARG A 151 20.83 -3.73 -1.35
N ILE A 152 20.30 -4.70 -2.06
CA ILE A 152 19.02 -4.59 -2.75
C ILE A 152 17.96 -4.06 -1.79
N ALA A 153 17.34 -2.94 -2.13
CA ALA A 153 16.37 -2.27 -1.28
C ALA A 153 14.98 -2.16 -1.94
N PHE A 154 14.90 -1.93 -3.26
CA PHE A 154 13.65 -1.86 -4.01
C PHE A 154 13.19 -3.24 -4.49
N CYS A 155 13.09 -4.18 -3.55
CA CYS A 155 12.75 -5.58 -3.82
C CYS A 155 11.25 -5.88 -3.73
N GLN A 156 10.44 -4.90 -3.39
CA GLN A 156 8.99 -4.97 -3.41
C GLN A 156 8.44 -3.76 -4.16
N PRO A 157 7.86 -3.93 -5.32
CA PRO A 157 7.40 -5.15 -6.00
C PRO A 157 8.47 -6.01 -6.69
N GLY A 158 9.78 -5.73 -6.57
CA GLY A 158 10.84 -6.62 -7.04
C GLY A 158 11.52 -6.17 -8.33
N PHE A 159 11.50 -4.89 -8.63
CA PHE A 159 12.22 -4.35 -9.79
C PHE A 159 13.73 -4.41 -9.59
N GLU A 160 14.22 -4.10 -8.40
CA GLU A 160 15.62 -4.28 -8.06
C GLU A 160 15.92 -5.72 -7.59
N ASN A 161 16.97 -6.31 -8.13
CA ASN A 161 17.49 -7.62 -7.75
C ASN A 161 18.97 -7.75 -8.11
N GLY A 162 19.56 -8.93 -7.91
CA GLY A 162 20.97 -9.17 -8.22
C GLY A 162 21.35 -8.96 -9.69
N GLN A 163 20.44 -9.12 -10.64
CA GLN A 163 20.65 -8.86 -12.06
C GLN A 163 20.47 -7.39 -12.43
N PHE A 164 19.59 -6.71 -11.73
CA PHE A 164 19.25 -5.30 -11.95
C PHE A 164 19.48 -4.50 -10.66
N PRO A 165 20.74 -4.33 -10.20
CA PRO A 165 21.03 -3.56 -9.02
C PRO A 165 21.05 -2.06 -9.31
N LEU A 166 20.58 -1.27 -8.35
CA LEU A 166 20.76 0.18 -8.35
C LEU A 166 22.13 0.57 -7.79
N SER A 167 22.72 1.65 -8.31
CA SER A 167 23.97 2.24 -7.81
C SER A 167 23.75 3.18 -6.64
N THR A 168 22.52 3.61 -6.41
CA THR A 168 22.10 4.49 -5.32
C THR A 168 20.68 4.13 -4.91
N HIS A 169 20.34 4.45 -3.66
CA HIS A 169 18.97 4.24 -3.13
C HIS A 169 18.35 5.56 -2.62
N TYR A 170 18.95 6.70 -3.02
CA TYR A 170 18.45 8.03 -2.66
C TYR A 170 17.57 8.59 -3.77
N MET A 171 16.35 8.97 -3.39
CA MET A 171 15.30 9.36 -4.34
C MET A 171 15.67 10.61 -5.16
N GLU A 172 16.39 11.56 -4.58
CA GLU A 172 16.87 12.74 -5.31
C GLU A 172 17.81 12.41 -6.47
N GLN A 173 18.50 11.28 -6.39
CA GLN A 173 19.38 10.80 -7.46
C GLN A 173 18.63 9.90 -8.44
N LEU A 174 17.77 9.03 -7.92
CA LEU A 174 16.99 8.09 -8.73
C LEU A 174 15.93 8.77 -9.59
N LEU A 175 15.47 9.96 -9.21
CA LEU A 175 14.49 10.78 -9.92
C LEU A 175 15.09 12.08 -10.47
N ALA A 176 16.41 12.18 -10.57
CA ALA A 176 17.07 13.43 -10.98
C ALA A 176 16.55 13.97 -12.32
N GLN A 177 16.37 13.09 -13.31
CA GLN A 177 15.90 13.48 -14.64
C GLN A 177 14.43 13.95 -14.60
N GLU A 178 13.59 13.29 -13.82
CA GLU A 178 12.19 13.64 -13.65
C GLU A 178 12.05 14.98 -12.90
N LEU A 179 12.89 15.20 -11.91
CA LEU A 179 12.90 16.45 -11.12
C LEU A 179 13.41 17.62 -11.97
N GLU A 180 14.47 17.46 -12.76
CA GLU A 180 14.95 18.49 -13.69
C GLU A 180 13.89 18.87 -14.73
N ALA A 181 13.24 17.90 -15.32
CA ALA A 181 12.18 18.15 -16.29
C ALA A 181 10.98 18.91 -15.69
N SER A 182 10.74 18.79 -14.38
CA SER A 182 9.64 19.46 -13.69
C SER A 182 9.95 20.93 -13.32
N THR A 183 11.20 21.29 -13.13
CA THR A 183 11.59 22.65 -12.71
C THR A 183 11.48 23.67 -13.85
N GLN A 184 11.42 23.22 -15.11
CA GLN A 184 11.47 24.11 -16.25
C GLN A 184 10.15 24.73 -16.68
N SER A 185 8.98 24.23 -16.29
CA SER A 185 7.70 24.91 -16.60
C SER A 185 6.42 24.31 -16.01
N MET A 186 6.40 23.20 -15.29
CA MET A 186 5.13 22.59 -14.85
C MET A 186 5.23 21.98 -13.45
N PRO A 187 4.18 22.14 -12.64
CA PRO A 187 4.13 21.47 -11.34
C PRO A 187 4.19 19.95 -11.51
N ILE A 188 4.84 19.25 -10.59
CA ILE A 188 4.82 17.80 -10.54
C ILE A 188 3.37 17.37 -10.31
N THR A 189 2.84 16.59 -11.26
CA THR A 189 1.50 16.03 -11.18
C THR A 189 1.57 14.51 -11.23
N ALA A 190 0.55 13.84 -10.72
CA ALA A 190 0.44 12.38 -10.82
C ALA A 190 0.08 11.88 -12.25
N ILE A 191 0.00 12.77 -13.22
CA ILE A 191 -0.26 12.40 -14.62
C ILE A 191 1.02 11.88 -15.24
N PRO A 192 1.11 10.61 -15.60
CA PRO A 192 2.29 10.06 -16.24
C PRO A 192 2.50 10.72 -17.62
N ARG A 193 3.75 11.01 -17.92
CA ARG A 193 4.16 11.57 -19.20
C ARG A 193 5.18 10.67 -19.86
N LEU A 194 5.03 10.45 -21.13
CA LEU A 194 6.03 9.76 -21.92
C LEU A 194 7.15 10.75 -22.27
N LEU A 195 8.35 10.46 -21.77
CA LEU A 195 9.57 11.16 -22.17
C LEU A 195 10.37 10.27 -23.10
N ALA A 196 10.83 10.84 -24.21
CA ALA A 196 11.78 10.13 -25.07
C ALA A 196 13.09 9.88 -24.31
N ARG A 197 13.48 8.61 -24.25
CA ARG A 197 14.73 8.20 -23.60
C ARG A 197 15.58 7.47 -24.63
N PRO A 198 16.65 8.09 -25.13
CA PRO A 198 17.51 7.48 -26.14
C PRO A 198 18.27 6.26 -25.63
N SER A 199 18.53 6.21 -24.32
CA SER A 199 19.17 5.08 -23.66
C SER A 199 18.63 4.93 -22.25
N LEU A 200 18.48 3.68 -21.79
CA LEU A 200 18.07 3.37 -20.43
C LEU A 200 19.29 3.32 -19.49
N ASN A 201 19.19 3.96 -18.34
CA ASN A 201 20.16 3.85 -17.27
C ASN A 201 19.53 3.17 -16.04
N ALA A 202 19.29 1.87 -16.17
CA ALA A 202 18.62 1.06 -15.16
C ALA A 202 19.33 1.04 -13.78
N ARG A 203 20.59 1.48 -13.72
CA ARG A 203 21.34 1.53 -12.45
C ARG A 203 21.18 2.84 -11.69
N GLN A 204 20.76 3.91 -12.37
CA GLN A 204 20.73 5.25 -11.80
C GLN A 204 19.35 5.91 -11.84
N SER A 205 18.39 5.30 -12.53
CA SER A 205 17.03 5.81 -12.61
C SER A 205 16.02 4.72 -12.24
N LEU A 206 15.10 5.05 -11.35
CA LEU A 206 14.04 4.14 -10.93
C LEU A 206 13.08 3.85 -12.08
N VAL A 207 12.81 4.84 -12.92
CA VAL A 207 11.96 4.68 -14.12
C VAL A 207 12.61 3.74 -15.13
N ASP A 208 13.91 3.92 -15.39
CA ASP A 208 14.63 3.08 -16.33
C ASP A 208 14.83 1.66 -15.83
N LEU A 209 15.02 1.49 -14.52
CA LEU A 209 15.05 0.18 -13.88
C LEU A 209 13.75 -0.60 -14.15
N GLU A 210 12.60 0.02 -13.89
CA GLU A 210 11.31 -0.61 -14.11
C GLU A 210 11.10 -0.96 -15.59
N HIS A 211 11.47 -0.04 -16.48
CA HIS A 211 11.39 -0.26 -17.93
C HIS A 211 12.27 -1.42 -18.38
N ALA A 212 13.52 -1.44 -17.95
CA ALA A 212 14.46 -2.52 -18.27
C ALA A 212 13.96 -3.88 -17.74
N ARG A 213 13.42 -3.90 -16.51
CA ARG A 213 12.82 -5.12 -15.94
C ARG A 213 11.61 -5.58 -16.71
N MET A 214 10.73 -4.68 -17.11
CA MET A 214 9.57 -5.02 -17.94
C MET A 214 10.00 -5.55 -19.32
N GLN A 215 10.93 -4.88 -19.98
CA GLN A 215 11.48 -5.36 -21.24
C GLN A 215 12.10 -6.76 -21.09
N HIS A 216 12.90 -6.97 -20.06
CA HIS A 216 13.50 -8.26 -19.78
C HIS A 216 12.44 -9.35 -19.58
N THR A 217 11.40 -9.08 -18.81
CA THR A 217 10.33 -10.07 -18.54
C THR A 217 9.48 -10.36 -19.77
N MET A 218 9.21 -9.34 -20.59
CA MET A 218 8.30 -9.46 -21.73
C MET A 218 9.00 -9.93 -23.00
N LEU A 219 10.26 -9.53 -23.20
CA LEU A 219 10.97 -9.69 -24.47
C LEU A 219 12.23 -10.55 -24.38
N ALA A 220 12.76 -10.80 -23.19
CA ALA A 220 14.01 -11.52 -23.06
C ALA A 220 13.83 -13.02 -23.34
N HIS A 221 14.65 -13.40 -24.04
CA HIS A 221 15.44 -14.20 -24.78
C HIS A 221 15.61 -15.62 -24.50
N PRO A 222 16.35 -16.28 -25.32
CA PRO A 222 15.88 -17.06 -26.40
C PRO A 222 15.43 -18.43 -25.92
N ALA A 223 14.81 -19.19 -26.79
CA ALA A 223 14.47 -20.57 -26.54
C ALA A 223 15.47 -21.26 -25.59
N PRO A 224 15.01 -22.04 -24.60
CA PRO A 224 13.69 -22.68 -24.56
C PRO A 224 12.65 -21.99 -23.69
N HIS A 225 12.87 -20.75 -23.23
CA HIS A 225 11.96 -20.09 -22.30
C HIS A 225 10.88 -19.31 -23.06
N LEU A 226 9.64 -19.67 -22.80
CA LEU A 226 8.48 -18.90 -23.27
C LEU A 226 8.46 -17.55 -22.56
N ASN A 227 8.43 -16.47 -23.32
CA ASN A 227 8.19 -15.12 -22.83
C ASN A 227 6.90 -14.58 -23.45
N ALA A 228 6.46 -13.39 -23.04
CA ALA A 228 5.23 -12.82 -23.59
C ALA A 228 5.29 -12.62 -25.10
N ALA A 229 6.44 -12.25 -25.64
CA ALA A 229 6.59 -12.05 -27.10
C ALA A 229 6.57 -13.36 -27.87
N SER A 230 7.25 -14.40 -27.39
CA SER A 230 7.28 -15.70 -28.06
C SER A 230 5.93 -16.43 -27.97
N TRP A 231 5.15 -16.15 -26.94
CA TRP A 231 3.85 -16.80 -26.74
C TRP A 231 2.85 -16.45 -27.83
N TRP A 232 2.86 -15.24 -28.34
CA TRP A 232 2.00 -14.82 -29.45
C TRP A 232 2.31 -15.53 -30.77
N SER A 233 3.49 -16.11 -30.90
CA SER A 233 3.89 -16.90 -32.07
C SER A 233 3.63 -18.41 -31.94
N LEU A 234 3.09 -18.87 -30.81
CA LEU A 234 2.71 -20.26 -30.61
C LEU A 234 1.45 -20.62 -31.40
N PRO A 235 1.33 -21.85 -31.91
CA PRO A 235 0.07 -22.34 -32.47
C PRO A 235 -1.09 -22.21 -31.50
N PRO A 236 -2.31 -21.87 -31.96
CA PRO A 236 -3.46 -21.64 -31.06
C PRO A 236 -3.84 -22.81 -30.18
N ASP A 237 -3.54 -24.03 -30.60
CA ASP A 237 -3.77 -25.27 -29.85
C ASP A 237 -2.80 -25.46 -28.67
N VAL A 238 -1.67 -24.76 -28.70
CA VAL A 238 -0.65 -24.78 -27.64
C VAL A 238 -0.73 -23.53 -26.76
N ALA A 239 -1.25 -22.43 -27.29
CA ALA A 239 -1.38 -21.15 -26.59
C ALA A 239 -2.55 -21.21 -25.59
N LEU A 240 -2.30 -21.68 -24.38
CA LEU A 240 -3.26 -21.65 -23.30
C LEU A 240 -3.18 -20.30 -22.55
N LEU A 241 -4.32 -19.64 -22.35
CA LEU A 241 -4.46 -18.46 -21.49
C LEU A 241 -4.28 -18.88 -20.03
N THR A 242 -3.06 -19.21 -19.66
CA THR A 242 -2.73 -19.67 -18.32
C THR A 242 -1.79 -18.69 -17.63
N GLY A 243 -1.74 -18.75 -16.31
CA GLY A 243 -0.76 -18.02 -15.49
C GLY A 243 0.69 -18.55 -15.62
N VAL A 244 1.05 -19.26 -16.72
CA VAL A 244 2.37 -19.89 -16.88
C VAL A 244 3.49 -18.86 -16.92
N ILE A 245 3.33 -17.78 -17.69
CA ILE A 245 4.36 -16.73 -17.80
C ILE A 245 4.59 -16.03 -16.45
N PRO A 246 3.57 -15.57 -15.74
CA PRO A 246 3.74 -15.01 -14.38
C PRO A 246 4.37 -15.99 -13.39
N ARG A 247 4.11 -17.29 -13.53
CA ARG A 247 4.73 -18.32 -12.66
C ARG A 247 6.20 -18.54 -12.99
N GLN A 248 6.56 -18.50 -14.27
CA GLN A 248 7.95 -18.73 -14.69
C GLN A 248 8.86 -17.53 -14.46
N GLN A 249 8.31 -16.32 -14.58
CA GLN A 249 9.06 -15.07 -14.43
C GLN A 249 8.29 -14.06 -13.57
N PRO A 250 8.07 -14.35 -12.28
CA PRO A 250 7.36 -13.44 -11.41
C PRO A 250 8.17 -12.16 -11.24
N PHE A 251 7.50 -10.99 -11.31
CA PHE A 251 8.11 -9.73 -10.94
C PHE A 251 8.45 -9.67 -9.45
N ARG A 252 7.58 -10.26 -8.65
CA ARG A 252 7.73 -10.35 -7.21
C ARG A 252 8.04 -11.79 -6.84
N GLN A 253 9.14 -11.98 -6.15
CA GLN A 253 9.39 -13.21 -5.43
C GLN A 253 8.67 -13.09 -4.09
N ASP A 254 7.52 -13.73 -3.98
CA ASP A 254 6.80 -13.84 -2.71
C ASP A 254 7.21 -15.16 -2.06
N ASN A 255 7.95 -15.04 -0.97
CA ASN A 255 8.39 -16.16 -0.16
C ASN A 255 7.45 -16.40 1.02
N HIS A 256 6.32 -15.71 1.04
CA HIS A 256 5.30 -15.87 2.08
C HIS A 256 4.18 -16.74 1.54
N ASP A 257 3.97 -17.87 2.16
CA ASP A 257 2.79 -18.67 1.93
C ASP A 257 1.58 -17.94 2.52
N ASP A 258 0.50 -17.87 1.74
CA ASP A 258 -0.78 -17.40 2.25
C ASP A 258 -1.29 -18.40 3.30
N ILE A 259 -1.74 -17.88 4.42
CA ILE A 259 -2.42 -18.69 5.44
C ILE A 259 -3.92 -18.52 5.31
N GLU A 260 -4.64 -19.61 5.44
CA GLU A 260 -6.11 -19.59 5.44
C GLU A 260 -6.59 -19.52 6.89
N LEU A 261 -7.28 -18.43 7.22
CA LEU A 261 -7.88 -18.22 8.52
C LEU A 261 -9.38 -18.47 8.44
N VAL A 262 -9.92 -19.15 9.44
CA VAL A 262 -11.35 -19.41 9.61
C VAL A 262 -11.79 -18.87 10.96
N LEU A 263 -12.90 -18.15 10.96
CA LEU A 263 -13.57 -17.70 12.17
C LEU A 263 -14.61 -18.76 12.56
N LEU A 264 -14.45 -19.33 13.74
CA LEU A 264 -15.37 -20.33 14.28
C LEU A 264 -15.99 -19.81 15.56
N PRO A 265 -17.27 -20.19 15.87
CA PRO A 265 -17.83 -19.94 17.18
C PRO A 265 -16.94 -20.53 18.29
N ASP A 266 -16.77 -19.78 19.35
CA ASP A 266 -16.06 -20.26 20.53
C ASP A 266 -17.04 -20.98 21.46
N GLU A 267 -16.88 -22.30 21.59
CA GLU A 267 -17.78 -23.12 22.41
C GLU A 267 -17.66 -22.83 23.92
N ASP A 268 -16.50 -22.29 24.34
CA ASP A 268 -16.23 -21.97 25.73
C ASP A 268 -16.69 -20.54 26.13
N ASN A 269 -17.06 -19.71 25.15
CA ASN A 269 -17.45 -18.32 25.38
C ASN A 269 -18.74 -17.99 24.60
N ASP A 270 -19.85 -17.94 25.28
CA ASP A 270 -21.18 -17.72 24.70
C ASP A 270 -21.21 -16.42 23.86
N GLY A 271 -21.36 -16.58 22.54
CA GLY A 271 -21.32 -15.49 21.57
C GLY A 271 -19.91 -15.04 21.16
N GLY A 272 -18.86 -15.74 21.59
CA GLY A 272 -17.48 -15.48 21.15
C GLY A 272 -17.11 -16.21 19.87
N PHE A 273 -16.00 -15.79 19.26
CA PHE A 273 -15.39 -16.45 18.11
C PHE A 273 -13.91 -16.66 18.35
N CYS A 274 -13.40 -17.77 17.84
CA CYS A 274 -11.98 -18.06 17.81
C CYS A 274 -11.47 -18.03 16.36
N VAL A 275 -10.24 -17.57 16.18
CA VAL A 275 -9.56 -17.55 14.88
C VAL A 275 -8.72 -18.80 14.75
N MET A 276 -9.03 -19.61 13.75
CA MET A 276 -8.33 -20.86 13.48
C MET A 276 -7.59 -20.78 12.15
N GLU A 277 -6.38 -21.32 12.10
CA GLU A 277 -5.61 -21.50 10.87
C GLU A 277 -5.95 -22.86 10.26
N ARG A 278 -6.30 -22.87 8.97
CA ARG A 278 -6.46 -24.10 8.21
C ARG A 278 -5.11 -24.48 7.60
N ARG A 279 -4.64 -25.67 7.91
CA ARG A 279 -3.39 -26.22 7.36
C ARG A 279 -3.64 -27.36 6.42
N ASP A 280 -2.66 -27.60 5.55
CA ASP A 280 -2.69 -28.75 4.66
C ASP A 280 -2.72 -30.06 5.44
N ASN A 281 -3.63 -30.94 5.07
CA ASN A 281 -3.74 -32.30 5.57
C ASN A 281 -3.67 -33.28 4.39
N PRO A 282 -2.51 -33.89 4.14
CA PRO A 282 -2.35 -34.82 3.01
C PRO A 282 -3.26 -36.05 3.08
N GLN A 283 -3.79 -36.36 4.26
CA GLN A 283 -4.70 -37.48 4.47
C GLN A 283 -6.17 -37.11 4.20
N SER A 284 -6.47 -35.83 4.07
CA SER A 284 -7.81 -35.36 3.74
C SER A 284 -8.07 -35.44 2.24
N ARG A 285 -9.27 -35.82 1.86
CA ARG A 285 -9.73 -35.80 0.45
C ARG A 285 -9.69 -34.37 -0.17
N ARG A 286 -9.74 -33.33 0.66
CA ARG A 286 -9.70 -31.93 0.25
C ARG A 286 -8.30 -31.30 0.40
N GLY A 287 -7.34 -32.04 0.96
CA GLY A 287 -5.97 -31.54 1.16
C GLY A 287 -5.80 -30.51 2.29
N LYS A 288 -6.90 -29.97 2.83
CA LYS A 288 -6.88 -28.91 3.85
C LYS A 288 -8.00 -29.10 4.86
N GLU A 289 -7.74 -29.69 6.01
CA GLU A 289 -8.77 -29.88 7.04
C GLU A 289 -8.24 -29.74 8.49
N LEU A 290 -6.93 -29.55 8.66
CA LEU A 290 -6.39 -29.41 10.01
C LEU A 290 -6.57 -27.97 10.49
N LEU A 291 -7.38 -27.76 11.51
CA LEU A 291 -7.59 -26.48 12.16
C LEU A 291 -6.73 -26.39 13.41
N VAL A 292 -5.99 -25.30 13.53
CA VAL A 292 -5.16 -24.98 14.71
C VAL A 292 -5.42 -23.54 15.14
N SER A 293 -5.31 -23.26 16.46
CA SER A 293 -5.47 -21.89 16.95
C SER A 293 -4.48 -20.93 16.26
N ALA A 294 -4.99 -19.82 15.82
CA ALA A 294 -4.23 -18.76 15.14
C ALA A 294 -3.98 -17.55 16.05
N ASP A 295 -4.29 -17.63 17.34
CA ASP A 295 -4.25 -16.51 18.29
C ASP A 295 -2.89 -15.80 18.34
N GLN A 296 -1.79 -16.55 18.16
CA GLN A 296 -0.45 -15.98 18.11
C GLN A 296 -0.13 -15.25 16.81
N ARG A 297 -0.92 -15.43 15.76
CA ARG A 297 -0.72 -14.82 14.43
C ARG A 297 -1.57 -13.57 14.22
N VAL A 298 -2.61 -13.41 15.01
CA VAL A 298 -3.44 -12.22 14.97
C VAL A 298 -2.83 -11.17 15.88
N VAL A 299 -2.09 -10.24 15.30
CA VAL A 299 -1.60 -9.07 16.03
C VAL A 299 -2.80 -8.16 16.28
N ARG A 300 -3.37 -8.23 17.47
CA ARG A 300 -4.30 -7.21 17.95
C ARG A 300 -3.49 -5.95 18.25
N ILE A 301 -3.88 -4.83 17.65
CA ILE A 301 -3.41 -3.53 18.15
C ILE A 301 -4.19 -3.32 19.43
N PRO A 302 -3.55 -3.27 20.61
CA PRO A 302 -4.29 -3.06 21.85
C PRO A 302 -4.95 -1.69 21.81
N ASP A 303 -6.25 -1.63 21.94
CA ASP A 303 -7.05 -0.39 21.97
C ASP A 303 -6.51 0.63 23.00
N THR A 304 -5.93 0.11 24.07
CA THR A 304 -5.46 0.91 25.19
C THR A 304 -4.12 1.60 24.96
N GLN A 305 -3.30 1.17 23.99
CA GLN A 305 -1.96 1.74 23.78
C GLN A 305 -1.92 2.90 22.76
N VAL A 306 -3.00 3.11 22.00
CA VAL A 306 -3.13 4.20 21.02
C VAL A 306 -3.95 5.35 21.56
N GLN A 307 -4.50 5.24 22.75
CA GLN A 307 -5.34 6.25 23.39
C GLN A 307 -4.50 7.31 24.13
N GLY A 308 -3.93 8.24 23.37
CA GLY A 308 -3.68 9.56 23.93
C GLY A 308 -5.00 10.34 24.04
N GLU A 309 -5.10 11.31 24.93
CA GLU A 309 -6.31 12.11 25.12
C GLU A 309 -6.88 12.72 23.82
N ARG A 310 -6.09 12.84 22.77
CA ARG A 310 -6.45 13.48 21.49
C ARG A 310 -6.30 12.57 20.26
N ILE A 311 -6.16 11.27 20.45
CA ILE A 311 -6.09 10.28 19.36
C ILE A 311 -7.24 9.30 19.51
N SER A 312 -7.95 9.06 18.41
CA SER A 312 -9.05 8.09 18.34
C SER A 312 -8.82 7.13 17.20
N PRO A 313 -9.17 5.86 17.34
CA PRO A 313 -9.22 4.95 16.21
C PRO A 313 -10.28 5.42 15.21
N TRP A 314 -10.02 5.22 13.93
CA TRP A 314 -10.93 5.52 12.84
C TRP A 314 -11.00 4.34 11.87
N ALA A 315 -12.20 4.07 11.36
CA ALA A 315 -12.50 2.93 10.49
C ALA A 315 -12.04 1.58 11.08
N GLU A 316 -12.12 1.47 12.42
CA GLU A 316 -11.88 0.23 13.12
C GLU A 316 -13.04 -0.72 12.91
N THR A 317 -12.73 -1.99 12.67
CA THR A 317 -13.71 -3.04 12.50
C THR A 317 -13.83 -3.85 13.75
N ASP A 318 -15.02 -3.90 14.31
CA ASP A 318 -15.37 -4.85 15.35
C ASP A 318 -15.59 -6.23 14.70
N TYR A 319 -14.80 -7.22 15.12
CA TYR A 319 -14.90 -8.60 14.66
C TYR A 319 -16.28 -9.21 14.89
N MET A 320 -17.02 -8.71 15.85
CA MET A 320 -18.35 -9.19 16.21
C MET A 320 -19.44 -8.56 15.35
N GLN A 321 -19.13 -7.47 14.65
CA GLN A 321 -20.10 -6.75 13.80
C GLN A 321 -19.83 -6.91 12.30
N ALA A 322 -18.65 -7.42 11.93
CA ALA A 322 -18.27 -7.66 10.55
C ALA A 322 -18.72 -9.04 10.06
#